data_f04309d0562eca33498b635696cdd1b3
#
_entry.id   f04309d0562eca33498b635696cdd1b3
#
_cell.length_a   1.000
_cell.length_b   1.000
_cell.length_c   1.000
_cell.angle_alpha   90.00
_cell.angle_beta   90.00
_cell.angle_gamma   90.00
#
_symmetry.space_group_name_H-M   'P 1'
#
loop_
_entity.id
_entity.type
_entity.pdbx_description
1 polymer ?
#
loop_
_entity_poly.entity_id
_entity_poly.type
_entity_poly.pdbx_seq_one_letter_code
_entity_poly.pdbx_strand_id
1 'polypeptide(L)'
;MAITRRELFSTIAKAGVPAAVAISVGTNALQAEEIPIPGAAVGLLYDASICIGCKACVAACAEANNTPPDTRRDALHQSPSDLNDLTRNIIKLYKPEDGSAFSYVKRQCMHCLDPACAAGCPFQALYKDPESGIVKWDADKCIGCRYCTITCPYHVPRFQWVGFNPRVTKCELCSQRLEKGLKPGCTAVCPTGAVIFGPRTVLLTEAKQRIKNNPGRYYQNRVYGEIDNGGTQSLYLSRVPFEKLGLPELGPDSVPAKTLRWQRRLYQYFALPALLYVGLVQVIRKSLKGHEQEAHEREKETGLRAQL
;
A
#
# COMPACT_ATOMS: atom_id res chain seq x y z
N MET A 1 -24.60 -47.83 -21.28
CA MET A 1 -23.60 -47.53 -22.33
C MET A 1 -22.51 -46.64 -21.75
N ALA A 2 -21.28 -47.11 -21.75
CA ALA A 2 -20.16 -46.27 -21.26
C ALA A 2 -19.79 -45.29 -22.37
N ILE A 3 -19.85 -43.99 -22.10
CA ILE A 3 -19.44 -42.92 -23.01
C ILE A 3 -17.95 -43.11 -23.32
N THR A 4 -17.60 -43.28 -24.56
CA THR A 4 -16.18 -43.37 -24.98
C THR A 4 -15.52 -42.01 -24.86
N ARG A 5 -14.19 -42.02 -24.68
CA ARG A 5 -13.39 -40.77 -24.64
C ARG A 5 -13.65 -39.86 -25.87
N ARG A 6 -13.89 -40.45 -27.01
CA ARG A 6 -14.15 -39.72 -28.25
C ARG A 6 -15.52 -39.04 -28.27
N GLU A 7 -16.53 -39.65 -27.68
CA GLU A 7 -17.89 -39.06 -27.54
C GLU A 7 -17.87 -37.94 -26.47
N LEU A 8 -17.12 -38.10 -25.40
CA LEU A 8 -16.94 -37.05 -24.40
C LEU A 8 -16.32 -35.77 -25.05
N PHE A 9 -15.25 -35.92 -25.79
CA PHE A 9 -14.61 -34.79 -26.48
C PHE A 9 -15.50 -34.19 -27.59
N SER A 10 -16.27 -35.01 -28.33
CA SER A 10 -17.19 -34.50 -29.35
C SER A 10 -18.37 -33.74 -28.73
N THR A 11 -18.83 -34.15 -27.53
CA THR A 11 -19.92 -33.48 -26.83
C THR A 11 -19.45 -32.16 -26.24
N ILE A 12 -18.22 -32.09 -25.73
CA ILE A 12 -17.61 -30.83 -25.25
C ILE A 12 -17.42 -29.86 -26.42
N ALA A 13 -16.98 -30.35 -27.57
CA ALA A 13 -16.82 -29.54 -28.80
C ALA A 13 -18.16 -29.06 -29.38
N LYS A 14 -19.22 -29.88 -29.29
CA LYS A 14 -20.58 -29.54 -29.78
C LYS A 14 -21.35 -28.67 -28.77
N ALA A 15 -21.00 -28.67 -27.49
CA ALA A 15 -21.59 -27.79 -26.46
C ALA A 15 -21.23 -26.31 -26.63
N GLY A 16 -20.53 -25.98 -27.74
CA GLY A 16 -20.33 -24.59 -28.15
C GLY A 16 -19.88 -23.69 -26.99
N VAL A 17 -18.80 -24.08 -26.26
CA VAL A 17 -18.07 -23.07 -25.52
C VAL A 17 -17.53 -22.12 -26.58
N PRO A 18 -18.10 -20.93 -26.74
CA PRO A 18 -17.63 -20.03 -27.77
C PRO A 18 -16.16 -19.76 -27.48
N ALA A 19 -15.29 -20.15 -28.40
CA ALA A 19 -13.87 -19.80 -28.37
C ALA A 19 -13.67 -18.27 -28.30
N ALA A 20 -14.75 -17.50 -28.45
CA ALA A 20 -14.82 -16.06 -28.32
C ALA A 20 -14.69 -15.53 -26.88
N VAL A 21 -14.86 -16.34 -25.84
CA VAL A 21 -14.59 -15.92 -24.45
C VAL A 21 -13.10 -15.93 -24.12
N ALA A 22 -12.29 -16.56 -24.95
CA ALA A 22 -10.86 -16.72 -24.66
C ALA A 22 -9.98 -15.54 -25.14
N ILE A 23 -10.47 -14.57 -25.89
CA ILE A 23 -9.56 -13.66 -26.62
C ILE A 23 -9.96 -12.18 -26.55
N SER A 24 -10.88 -11.80 -25.71
CA SER A 24 -11.03 -10.36 -25.38
C SER A 24 -10.32 -9.95 -24.08
N VAL A 25 -9.34 -10.73 -23.65
CA VAL A 25 -8.30 -10.17 -22.76
C VAL A 25 -7.41 -9.35 -23.67
N GLY A 26 -7.90 -8.15 -23.99
CA GLY A 26 -7.12 -7.16 -24.70
C GLY A 26 -5.75 -7.06 -24.03
N THR A 27 -4.74 -7.13 -24.87
CA THR A 27 -3.38 -6.69 -24.60
C THR A 27 -3.36 -5.19 -24.30
N ASN A 28 -4.19 -4.73 -23.39
CA ASN A 28 -3.95 -3.48 -22.70
C ASN A 28 -2.68 -3.73 -21.92
N ALA A 29 -1.57 -3.34 -22.54
CA ALA A 29 -0.31 -3.16 -21.87
C ALA A 29 -0.66 -2.57 -20.52
N LEU A 30 -0.26 -3.25 -19.46
CA LEU A 30 -0.48 -2.84 -18.06
C LEU A 30 0.30 -1.55 -17.84
N GLN A 31 -0.21 -0.46 -18.37
CA GLN A 31 0.20 0.88 -17.98
C GLN A 31 -0.07 0.94 -16.49
N ALA A 32 0.95 1.29 -15.73
CA ALA A 32 0.78 1.62 -14.33
C ALA A 32 -0.34 2.66 -14.30
N GLU A 33 -1.49 2.29 -13.72
CA GLU A 33 -2.63 3.18 -13.61
C GLU A 33 -2.12 4.40 -12.85
N GLU A 34 -2.06 5.56 -13.48
CA GLU A 34 -1.61 6.78 -12.83
C GLU A 34 -2.54 7.01 -11.65
N ILE A 35 -1.97 6.95 -10.44
CA ILE A 35 -2.73 7.18 -9.21
C ILE A 35 -3.11 8.66 -9.20
N PRO A 36 -4.40 9.01 -9.27
CA PRO A 36 -4.82 10.40 -9.32
C PRO A 36 -4.34 11.11 -8.04
N ILE A 37 -3.50 12.13 -8.22
CA ILE A 37 -3.05 12.98 -7.13
C ILE A 37 -4.15 14.01 -6.91
N PRO A 38 -4.76 14.10 -5.70
CA PRO A 38 -5.72 15.15 -5.41
C PRO A 38 -5.13 16.53 -5.72
N GLY A 39 -5.87 17.40 -6.38
CA GLY A 39 -5.37 18.72 -6.78
C GLY A 39 -4.88 19.57 -5.61
N ALA A 40 -5.44 19.34 -4.41
CA ALA A 40 -5.06 19.98 -3.15
C ALA A 40 -4.10 19.14 -2.29
N ALA A 41 -3.47 18.08 -2.85
CA ALA A 41 -2.58 17.20 -2.11
C ALA A 41 -1.43 17.97 -1.46
N VAL A 42 -1.39 17.94 -0.13
CA VAL A 42 -0.35 18.58 0.68
C VAL A 42 0.72 17.60 1.11
N GLY A 43 1.93 18.09 1.35
CA GLY A 43 3.04 17.23 1.72
C GLY A 43 4.13 17.94 2.52
N LEU A 44 5.22 17.21 2.70
CA LEU A 44 6.45 17.70 3.34
C LEU A 44 7.63 17.48 2.39
N LEU A 45 8.54 18.43 2.36
CA LEU A 45 9.88 18.21 1.83
C LEU A 45 10.87 18.24 2.99
N TYR A 46 11.65 17.18 3.14
CA TYR A 46 12.74 17.11 4.10
C TYR A 46 14.08 17.05 3.37
N ASP A 47 14.95 17.97 3.72
CA ASP A 47 16.30 18.05 3.19
C ASP A 47 17.33 17.66 4.27
N ALA A 48 17.81 16.42 4.18
CA ALA A 48 18.79 15.88 5.12
C ALA A 48 20.14 16.62 5.04
N SER A 49 20.43 17.32 3.93
CA SER A 49 21.69 18.00 3.72
C SER A 49 21.85 19.31 4.52
N ILE A 50 20.74 19.86 4.99
CA ILE A 50 20.70 21.09 5.81
C ILE A 50 20.13 20.86 7.21
N CYS A 51 19.72 19.62 7.52
CA CYS A 51 19.27 19.27 8.85
C CYS A 51 20.44 19.24 9.84
N ILE A 52 20.29 19.93 10.98
CA ILE A 52 21.29 20.00 12.04
C ILE A 52 21.01 19.05 13.21
N GLY A 53 19.97 18.21 13.11
CA GLY A 53 19.64 17.21 14.15
C GLY A 53 19.13 17.77 15.45
N CYS A 54 18.67 19.02 15.53
CA CYS A 54 18.27 19.69 16.77
C CYS A 54 17.03 19.10 17.47
N LYS A 55 16.29 18.20 16.81
CA LYS A 55 15.04 17.57 17.29
C LYS A 55 13.89 18.52 17.65
N ALA A 56 13.98 19.82 17.38
CA ALA A 56 12.86 20.75 17.61
C ALA A 56 11.57 20.27 16.95
N CYS A 57 11.66 19.70 15.73
CA CYS A 57 10.52 19.12 15.03
C CYS A 57 9.89 17.89 15.76
N VAL A 58 10.66 17.17 16.57
CA VAL A 58 10.17 16.05 17.39
C VAL A 58 9.38 16.59 18.58
N ALA A 59 9.95 17.57 19.28
CA ALA A 59 9.29 18.22 20.42
C ALA A 59 7.97 18.91 20.01
N ALA A 60 8.00 19.71 18.95
CA ALA A 60 6.79 20.37 18.44
C ALA A 60 5.73 19.38 17.91
N CYS A 61 6.15 18.20 17.43
CA CYS A 61 5.20 17.14 17.06
C CYS A 61 4.55 16.51 18.29
N ALA A 62 5.31 16.28 19.36
CA ALA A 62 4.77 15.77 20.63
C ALA A 62 3.75 16.76 21.22
N GLU A 63 4.09 18.03 21.29
CA GLU A 63 3.20 19.11 21.76
C GLU A 63 1.91 19.18 20.92
N ALA A 64 2.04 19.24 19.58
CA ALA A 64 0.90 19.36 18.66
C ALA A 64 -0.06 18.14 18.70
N ASN A 65 0.38 17.01 19.22
CA ASN A 65 -0.40 15.76 19.29
C ASN A 65 -0.67 15.30 20.71
N ASN A 66 -0.37 16.11 21.72
CA ASN A 66 -0.54 15.79 23.15
C ASN A 66 0.11 14.45 23.53
N THR A 67 1.28 14.16 22.97
CA THR A 67 2.07 12.98 23.34
C THR A 67 3.17 13.38 24.30
N PRO A 68 3.57 12.48 25.24
CA PRO A 68 4.65 12.82 26.17
C PRO A 68 5.95 13.08 25.39
N PRO A 69 6.71 14.12 25.77
CA PRO A 69 8.00 14.39 25.15
C PRO A 69 8.98 13.25 25.46
N ASP A 70 9.82 12.92 24.49
CA ASP A 70 10.94 12.00 24.74
C ASP A 70 12.02 12.75 25.53
N THR A 71 12.10 12.50 26.83
CA THR A 71 13.04 13.15 27.76
C THR A 71 14.33 12.37 27.94
N ARG A 72 14.50 11.23 27.28
CA ARG A 72 15.74 10.44 27.37
C ARG A 72 16.92 11.21 26.82
N ARG A 73 17.95 11.35 27.60
CA ARG A 73 19.17 12.09 27.25
C ARG A 73 20.29 11.19 26.77
N ASP A 74 20.23 9.92 27.09
CA ASP A 74 21.24 8.94 26.72
C ASP A 74 21.24 8.74 25.23
N ALA A 75 22.38 8.95 24.59
CA ALA A 75 22.52 8.82 23.15
C ALA A 75 21.45 9.59 22.35
N LEU A 76 21.46 10.92 22.44
CA LEU A 76 20.45 11.88 21.95
C LEU A 76 19.85 11.52 20.56
N HIS A 77 20.67 11.03 19.62
CA HIS A 77 20.21 10.67 18.28
C HIS A 77 19.93 9.18 18.09
N GLN A 78 20.17 8.38 19.10
CA GLN A 78 19.86 6.95 19.12
C GLN A 78 18.59 6.64 19.92
N SER A 79 18.04 7.63 20.62
CA SER A 79 16.83 7.49 21.43
C SER A 79 15.69 8.38 20.89
N PRO A 80 14.50 7.82 20.63
CA PRO A 80 14.24 6.39 20.54
C PRO A 80 14.95 5.78 19.32
N SER A 81 15.28 4.49 19.40
CA SER A 81 15.99 3.78 18.30
C SER A 81 15.15 3.72 17.02
N ASP A 82 13.83 3.70 17.13
CA ASP A 82 12.88 3.78 16.02
C ASP A 82 11.56 4.43 16.51
N LEU A 83 10.62 4.62 15.56
CA LEU A 83 9.25 5.02 15.89
C LEU A 83 8.63 4.03 16.89
N ASN A 84 7.83 4.53 17.78
CA ASN A 84 7.10 3.76 18.78
C ASN A 84 5.65 4.28 18.91
N ASP A 85 4.89 3.74 19.84
CA ASP A 85 3.50 4.09 20.09
C ASP A 85 3.26 5.52 20.62
N LEU A 86 4.32 6.21 21.04
CA LEU A 86 4.26 7.59 21.53
C LEU A 86 4.84 8.60 20.53
N THR A 87 5.59 8.15 19.51
CA THR A 87 6.30 9.03 18.59
C THR A 87 5.74 8.98 17.19
N ARG A 88 5.33 10.13 16.65
CA ARG A 88 4.84 10.28 15.26
C ARG A 88 5.95 10.62 14.28
N ASN A 89 7.06 11.15 14.75
CA ASN A 89 8.31 11.36 14.01
C ASN A 89 9.51 11.33 14.96
N ILE A 90 10.65 10.97 14.40
CA ILE A 90 11.95 11.01 15.12
C ILE A 90 13.03 11.52 14.16
N ILE A 91 14.12 12.04 14.72
CA ILE A 91 15.35 12.32 13.99
C ILE A 91 16.40 11.29 14.42
N LYS A 92 16.97 10.58 13.43
CA LYS A 92 18.06 9.62 13.62
C LYS A 92 19.34 10.18 13.01
N LEU A 93 20.46 9.86 13.66
CA LEU A 93 21.78 10.12 13.12
C LEU A 93 22.27 8.90 12.33
N TYR A 94 22.61 9.08 11.09
CA TYR A 94 23.45 8.15 10.33
C TYR A 94 24.90 8.62 10.44
N LYS A 95 25.76 7.76 10.96
CA LYS A 95 27.21 7.97 11.06
C LYS A 95 27.90 6.77 10.38
N PRO A 96 28.58 6.98 9.26
CA PRO A 96 29.32 5.91 8.60
C PRO A 96 30.56 5.54 9.41
N GLU A 97 31.00 4.29 9.30
CA GLU A 97 32.15 3.76 10.02
C GLU A 97 33.47 4.40 9.57
N ASP A 98 33.54 4.80 8.30
CA ASP A 98 34.72 5.44 7.68
C ASP A 98 34.92 6.90 8.09
N GLY A 99 34.05 7.43 8.95
CA GLY A 99 34.09 8.84 9.40
C GLY A 99 33.73 9.85 8.33
N SER A 100 33.23 9.41 7.16
CA SER A 100 32.71 10.31 6.13
C SER A 100 31.47 11.07 6.60
N ALA A 101 30.92 11.94 5.76
CA ALA A 101 29.85 12.85 6.16
C ALA A 101 28.65 12.15 6.82
N PHE A 102 28.40 12.43 8.10
CA PHE A 102 27.19 12.04 8.80
C PHE A 102 25.96 12.75 8.22
N SER A 103 24.79 12.16 8.44
CA SER A 103 23.52 12.73 8.01
C SER A 103 22.44 12.50 9.05
N TYR A 104 21.50 13.43 9.15
CA TYR A 104 20.30 13.24 9.94
C TYR A 104 19.16 12.82 9.03
N VAL A 105 18.32 11.90 9.49
CA VAL A 105 17.12 11.49 8.79
C VAL A 105 15.89 11.63 9.67
N LYS A 106 14.85 12.22 9.10
CA LYS A 106 13.54 12.32 9.74
C LYS A 106 12.72 11.10 9.38
N ARG A 107 12.42 10.24 10.37
CA ARG A 107 11.53 9.09 10.22
C ARG A 107 10.11 9.48 10.58
N GLN A 108 9.18 9.32 9.63
CA GLN A 108 7.75 9.62 9.78
C GLN A 108 6.93 8.93 8.71
N CYS A 109 5.61 9.12 8.71
CA CYS A 109 4.76 8.62 7.64
C CYS A 109 5.10 9.29 6.30
N MET A 110 5.18 8.49 5.25
CA MET A 110 5.45 8.95 3.89
C MET A 110 4.20 9.50 3.20
N HIS A 111 3.01 9.24 3.74
CA HIS A 111 1.73 9.61 3.11
C HIS A 111 1.68 9.21 1.64
N CYS A 112 1.88 7.91 1.37
CA CYS A 112 1.93 7.33 0.03
C CYS A 112 0.73 7.79 -0.82
N LEU A 113 0.93 7.96 -2.12
CA LEU A 113 -0.16 8.26 -3.04
C LEU A 113 -1.14 7.08 -3.10
N ASP A 114 -0.62 5.86 -3.06
CA ASP A 114 -1.39 4.62 -2.91
C ASP A 114 -0.92 3.88 -1.65
N PRO A 115 -1.56 4.13 -0.49
CA PRO A 115 -1.08 3.67 0.80
C PRO A 115 -1.42 2.20 1.06
N ALA A 116 -0.40 1.32 1.08
CA ALA A 116 -0.56 -0.10 1.39
C ALA A 116 -1.21 -0.34 2.77
N CYS A 117 -0.95 0.52 3.75
CA CYS A 117 -1.57 0.42 5.06
C CYS A 117 -3.08 0.69 5.06
N ALA A 118 -3.57 1.53 4.14
CA ALA A 118 -5.00 1.74 3.95
C ALA A 118 -5.62 0.60 3.13
N ALA A 119 -4.96 0.18 2.05
CA ALA A 119 -5.40 -0.94 1.23
C ALA A 119 -5.48 -2.27 2.03
N GLY A 120 -4.56 -2.46 2.99
CA GLY A 120 -4.55 -3.63 3.88
C GLY A 120 -5.48 -3.52 5.09
N CYS A 121 -6.24 -2.43 5.24
CA CYS A 121 -7.15 -2.25 6.37
C CYS A 121 -8.56 -2.73 6.00
N PRO A 122 -9.03 -3.89 6.53
CA PRO A 122 -10.32 -4.45 6.15
C PRO A 122 -11.52 -3.59 6.62
N PHE A 123 -11.31 -2.74 7.63
CA PHE A 123 -12.34 -1.88 8.20
C PHE A 123 -12.22 -0.42 7.76
N GLN A 124 -11.29 -0.11 6.85
CA GLN A 124 -11.03 1.27 6.39
C GLN A 124 -10.74 2.26 7.53
N ALA A 125 -10.26 1.74 8.67
CA ALA A 125 -9.82 2.58 9.78
C ALA A 125 -8.58 3.43 9.42
N LEU A 126 -7.72 2.92 8.52
CA LEU A 126 -6.73 3.72 7.82
C LEU A 126 -7.25 4.05 6.43
N TYR A 127 -7.28 5.31 6.10
CA TYR A 127 -7.79 5.79 4.82
C TYR A 127 -6.97 6.97 4.31
N LYS A 128 -7.09 7.21 3.01
CA LYS A 128 -6.52 8.39 2.37
C LYS A 128 -7.61 9.43 2.21
N ASP A 129 -7.37 10.60 2.76
CA ASP A 129 -8.27 11.75 2.61
C ASP A 129 -8.30 12.18 1.14
N PRO A 130 -9.46 12.25 0.49
CA PRO A 130 -9.56 12.50 -0.94
C PRO A 130 -9.19 13.93 -1.34
N GLU A 131 -9.28 14.90 -0.42
CA GLU A 131 -8.98 16.30 -0.71
C GLU A 131 -7.49 16.61 -0.46
N SER A 132 -7.02 16.38 0.76
CA SER A 132 -5.65 16.69 1.16
C SER A 132 -4.64 15.61 0.78
N GLY A 133 -5.12 14.40 0.48
CA GLY A 133 -4.29 13.22 0.26
C GLY A 133 -3.61 12.70 1.53
N ILE A 134 -3.91 13.22 2.70
CA ILE A 134 -3.34 12.79 3.97
C ILE A 134 -3.83 11.38 4.30
N VAL A 135 -2.92 10.48 4.68
CA VAL A 135 -3.33 9.19 5.25
C VAL A 135 -3.69 9.42 6.71
N LYS A 136 -4.96 9.25 7.04
CA LYS A 136 -5.53 9.43 8.39
C LYS A 136 -5.87 8.10 9.03
N TRP A 137 -6.08 8.10 10.34
CA TRP A 137 -6.53 6.95 11.12
C TRP A 137 -7.78 7.30 11.92
N ASP A 138 -8.79 6.47 11.81
CA ASP A 138 -10.06 6.55 12.50
C ASP A 138 -10.08 5.50 13.63
N ALA A 139 -10.12 5.98 14.86
CA ALA A 139 -10.09 5.13 16.05
C ALA A 139 -11.36 4.28 16.19
N ASP A 140 -12.51 4.82 15.77
CA ASP A 140 -13.83 4.19 15.99
C ASP A 140 -14.01 2.96 15.06
N LYS A 141 -13.32 2.95 13.92
CA LYS A 141 -13.32 1.81 12.99
C LYS A 141 -12.20 0.80 13.26
N CYS A 142 -11.26 1.12 14.13
CA CYS A 142 -10.07 0.30 14.32
C CYS A 142 -10.33 -0.86 15.27
N ILE A 143 -10.21 -2.09 14.78
CA ILE A 143 -10.31 -3.32 15.60
C ILE A 143 -8.98 -3.83 16.14
N GLY A 144 -7.87 -3.15 15.88
CA GLY A 144 -6.55 -3.55 16.38
C GLY A 144 -5.92 -4.76 15.68
N CYS A 145 -6.29 -5.10 14.44
CA CYS A 145 -5.76 -6.27 13.71
C CYS A 145 -4.28 -6.16 13.31
N ARG A 146 -3.69 -4.96 13.37
CA ARG A 146 -2.27 -4.67 13.11
C ARG A 146 -1.78 -4.90 11.68
N TYR A 147 -2.63 -5.22 10.72
CA TYR A 147 -2.22 -5.41 9.33
C TYR A 147 -1.49 -4.19 8.76
N CYS A 148 -1.88 -2.99 9.16
CA CYS A 148 -1.23 -1.75 8.73
C CYS A 148 0.26 -1.67 9.11
N THR A 149 0.70 -2.33 10.19
CA THR A 149 2.10 -2.34 10.60
C THR A 149 2.94 -3.24 9.69
N ILE A 150 2.34 -4.31 9.18
CA ILE A 150 2.99 -5.32 8.32
C ILE A 150 2.99 -4.85 6.86
N THR A 151 1.87 -4.28 6.40
CA THR A 151 1.71 -3.89 5.00
C THR A 151 2.49 -2.63 4.63
N CYS A 152 2.87 -1.81 5.60
CA CYS A 152 3.61 -0.58 5.34
C CYS A 152 5.07 -0.87 4.96
N PRO A 153 5.52 -0.58 3.72
CA PRO A 153 6.90 -0.85 3.31
C PRO A 153 7.94 0.02 4.02
N TYR A 154 7.48 1.07 4.70
CA TYR A 154 8.32 1.97 5.49
C TYR A 154 8.30 1.65 6.99
N HIS A 155 7.53 0.65 7.42
CA HIS A 155 7.38 0.24 8.82
C HIS A 155 7.02 1.40 9.76
N VAL A 156 6.13 2.29 9.34
CA VAL A 156 5.80 3.51 10.11
C VAL A 156 4.68 3.32 11.12
N PRO A 157 3.53 2.72 10.81
CA PRO A 157 2.47 2.56 11.80
C PRO A 157 2.96 1.77 13.00
N ARG A 158 2.82 2.35 14.20
CA ARG A 158 3.10 1.71 15.48
C ARG A 158 1.81 1.51 16.25
N PHE A 159 1.82 0.59 17.15
CA PHE A 159 0.64 0.12 17.83
C PHE A 159 0.88 0.05 19.33
N GLN A 160 -0.07 0.56 20.11
CA GLN A 160 -0.06 0.37 21.54
C GLN A 160 -0.35 -1.09 21.89
N TRP A 161 0.49 -1.68 22.71
CA TRP A 161 0.34 -3.08 23.12
C TRP A 161 -0.42 -3.24 24.44
N VAL A 162 -0.73 -2.12 25.08
CA VAL A 162 -1.35 -2.08 26.41
C VAL A 162 -2.77 -1.53 26.30
N GLY A 163 -3.73 -2.19 26.95
CA GLY A 163 -5.12 -1.75 27.04
C GLY A 163 -6.09 -2.42 26.07
N PHE A 164 -7.39 -2.23 26.32
CA PHE A 164 -8.48 -2.81 25.55
C PHE A 164 -8.77 -2.08 24.22
N ASN A 165 -8.37 -0.82 24.11
CA ASN A 165 -8.57 -0.03 22.87
C ASN A 165 -7.22 0.48 22.36
N PRO A 166 -6.44 -0.38 21.74
CA PRO A 166 -5.09 -0.05 21.30
C PRO A 166 -5.12 0.95 20.14
N ARG A 167 -4.26 1.96 20.22
CA ARG A 167 -4.15 3.02 19.21
C ARG A 167 -3.06 2.72 18.20
N VAL A 168 -3.32 3.09 16.95
CA VAL A 168 -2.28 3.15 15.90
C VAL A 168 -1.67 4.54 15.92
N THR A 169 -0.37 4.60 16.09
CA THR A 169 0.38 5.86 16.10
C THR A 169 1.16 6.02 14.79
N LYS A 170 0.91 7.10 14.08
CA LYS A 170 1.66 7.55 12.91
C LYS A 170 1.48 9.05 12.70
N CYS A 171 2.34 9.66 11.90
CA CYS A 171 2.14 11.05 11.47
C CYS A 171 0.84 11.19 10.66
N GLU A 172 0.07 12.23 10.90
CA GLU A 172 -1.16 12.61 10.18
C GLU A 172 -1.07 14.02 9.59
N LEU A 173 0.17 14.48 9.31
CA LEU A 173 0.49 15.83 8.81
C LEU A 173 -0.13 16.95 9.67
N CYS A 174 -0.42 16.68 10.93
CA CYS A 174 -1.10 17.60 11.83
C CYS A 174 -2.44 18.11 11.24
N SER A 175 -3.28 17.21 10.68
CA SER A 175 -4.55 17.57 10.03
C SER A 175 -5.39 18.52 10.86
N GLN A 176 -5.49 18.30 12.19
CA GLN A 176 -6.20 19.18 13.12
C GLN A 176 -5.65 20.61 13.18
N ARG A 177 -4.34 20.80 12.92
CA ARG A 177 -3.75 22.15 12.84
C ARG A 177 -4.02 22.79 11.48
N LEU A 178 -3.97 21.98 10.42
CA LEU A 178 -4.27 22.43 9.06
C LEU A 178 -5.71 22.94 8.95
N GLU A 179 -6.67 22.28 9.58
CA GLU A 179 -8.07 22.70 9.68
C GLU A 179 -8.23 24.10 10.34
N LYS A 180 -7.26 24.46 11.20
CA LYS A 180 -7.18 25.79 11.84
C LYS A 180 -6.32 26.79 11.04
N GLY A 181 -5.91 26.46 9.81
CA GLY A 181 -5.02 27.30 9.00
C GLY A 181 -3.56 27.35 9.49
N LEU A 182 -3.18 26.49 10.43
CA LEU A 182 -1.84 26.47 11.02
C LEU A 182 -0.96 25.43 10.31
N LYS A 183 0.33 25.74 10.14
CA LYS A 183 1.31 24.79 9.60
C LYS A 183 1.51 23.60 10.55
N PRO A 184 1.92 22.43 10.02
CA PRO A 184 2.36 21.30 10.87
C PRO A 184 3.43 21.74 11.87
N GLY A 185 3.35 21.24 13.11
CA GLY A 185 4.27 21.66 14.18
C GLY A 185 5.74 21.51 13.80
N CYS A 186 6.10 20.41 13.14
CA CYS A 186 7.48 20.16 12.74
C CYS A 186 8.03 21.16 11.71
N THR A 187 7.20 21.75 10.86
CA THR A 187 7.61 22.75 9.88
C THR A 187 7.62 24.16 10.43
N ALA A 188 6.77 24.42 11.42
CA ALA A 188 6.70 25.73 12.08
C ALA A 188 7.95 26.09 12.88
N VAL A 189 8.68 25.07 13.39
CA VAL A 189 9.81 25.26 14.31
C VAL A 189 11.18 24.92 13.72
N CYS A 190 11.26 24.53 12.43
CA CYS A 190 12.52 24.11 11.86
C CYS A 190 13.44 25.32 11.59
N PRO A 191 14.56 25.48 12.31
CA PRO A 191 15.39 26.71 12.22
C PRO A 191 16.14 26.82 10.88
N THR A 192 16.44 25.69 10.24
CA THR A 192 17.19 25.65 8.98
C THR A 192 16.30 25.53 7.75
N GLY A 193 14.96 25.40 7.93
CA GLY A 193 14.07 25.09 6.82
C GLY A 193 14.30 23.71 6.20
N ALA A 194 14.93 22.79 6.94
CA ALA A 194 15.13 21.41 6.49
C ALA A 194 13.81 20.66 6.30
N VAL A 195 12.76 21.06 7.02
CA VAL A 195 11.40 20.55 6.83
C VAL A 195 10.51 21.71 6.39
N ILE A 196 9.92 21.61 5.21
CA ILE A 196 8.94 22.57 4.72
C ILE A 196 7.62 21.86 4.35
N PHE A 197 6.54 22.61 4.38
CA PHE A 197 5.17 22.13 4.11
C PHE A 197 4.55 22.94 2.97
N GLY A 198 3.77 22.29 2.14
CA GLY A 198 3.03 22.93 1.06
C GLY A 198 2.34 21.94 0.14
N PRO A 199 1.76 22.41 -0.97
CA PRO A 199 1.26 21.53 -2.03
C PRO A 199 2.38 20.63 -2.56
N ARG A 200 2.11 19.36 -2.77
CA ARG A 200 3.13 18.37 -3.21
C ARG A 200 3.84 18.79 -4.49
N THR A 201 3.10 19.34 -5.45
CA THR A 201 3.64 19.79 -6.73
C THR A 201 4.66 20.91 -6.55
N VAL A 202 4.35 21.87 -5.68
CA VAL A 202 5.25 23.00 -5.34
C VAL A 202 6.51 22.47 -4.64
N LEU A 203 6.34 21.55 -3.68
CA LEU A 203 7.46 20.93 -2.97
C LEU A 203 8.38 20.15 -3.89
N LEU A 204 7.82 19.47 -4.89
CA LEU A 204 8.59 18.71 -5.88
C LEU A 204 9.40 19.67 -6.77
N THR A 205 8.79 20.78 -7.20
CA THR A 205 9.47 21.85 -7.97
C THR A 205 10.60 22.45 -7.14
N GLU A 206 10.36 22.77 -5.88
CA GLU A 206 11.37 23.27 -4.93
C GLU A 206 12.53 22.28 -4.77
N ALA A 207 12.23 20.99 -4.59
CA ALA A 207 13.24 19.96 -4.46
C ALA A 207 14.13 19.86 -5.70
N LYS A 208 13.54 19.88 -6.89
CA LYS A 208 14.27 19.88 -8.16
C LYS A 208 15.12 21.16 -8.35
N GLN A 209 14.58 22.30 -7.91
CA GLN A 209 15.32 23.57 -7.94
C GLN A 209 16.54 23.55 -7.00
N ARG A 210 16.39 22.98 -5.79
CA ARG A 210 17.53 22.80 -4.87
C ARG A 210 18.61 21.92 -5.47
N ILE A 211 18.24 20.83 -6.13
CA ILE A 211 19.20 19.96 -6.84
C ILE A 211 19.91 20.73 -7.94
N LYS A 212 19.19 21.46 -8.77
CA LYS A 212 19.75 22.24 -9.88
C LYS A 212 20.72 23.32 -9.40
N ASN A 213 20.38 24.00 -8.30
CA ASN A 213 21.19 25.08 -7.74
C ASN A 213 22.44 24.57 -6.99
N ASN A 214 22.50 23.29 -6.66
CA ASN A 214 23.61 22.70 -5.91
C ASN A 214 24.05 21.38 -6.55
N PRO A 215 24.67 21.42 -7.74
CA PRO A 215 25.09 20.22 -8.45
C PRO A 215 26.10 19.41 -7.61
N GLY A 216 25.93 18.09 -7.59
CA GLY A 216 26.80 17.18 -6.83
C GLY A 216 26.52 17.12 -5.32
N ARG A 217 25.62 17.96 -4.80
CA ARG A 217 25.27 17.95 -3.38
C ARG A 217 24.36 16.78 -2.99
N TYR A 218 23.50 16.36 -3.89
CA TYR A 218 22.44 15.40 -3.61
C TYR A 218 22.70 14.05 -4.28
N TYR A 219 22.45 12.97 -3.55
CA TYR A 219 22.64 11.62 -4.04
C TYR A 219 21.82 11.36 -5.31
N GLN A 220 22.50 10.96 -6.38
CA GLN A 220 21.94 10.70 -7.71
C GLN A 220 21.11 11.86 -8.31
N ASN A 221 21.21 13.07 -7.78
CA ASN A 221 20.36 14.22 -8.18
C ASN A 221 18.87 13.89 -8.18
N ARG A 222 18.42 13.10 -7.23
CA ARG A 222 17.10 12.48 -7.18
C ARG A 222 16.31 12.94 -5.97
N VAL A 223 15.00 13.07 -6.14
CA VAL A 223 14.03 13.29 -5.06
C VAL A 223 13.40 11.94 -4.68
N TYR A 224 13.64 11.46 -3.45
CA TYR A 224 13.00 10.27 -2.95
C TYR A 224 11.54 10.55 -2.60
N GLY A 225 10.64 9.66 -3.02
CA GLY A 225 9.19 9.83 -2.89
C GLY A 225 8.54 10.47 -4.11
N GLU A 226 9.30 10.86 -5.14
CA GLU A 226 8.73 11.30 -6.41
C GLU A 226 7.98 10.14 -7.08
N ILE A 227 8.67 9.02 -7.26
CA ILE A 227 8.16 7.80 -7.92
C ILE A 227 8.20 6.57 -7.01
N ASP A 228 8.97 6.60 -5.91
CA ASP A 228 9.16 5.46 -5.02
C ASP A 228 7.83 4.97 -4.45
N ASN A 229 7.54 3.66 -4.60
CA ASN A 229 6.28 3.04 -4.17
C ASN A 229 5.03 3.73 -4.78
N GLY A 230 5.09 4.12 -6.06
CA GLY A 230 4.01 4.86 -6.70
C GLY A 230 3.94 6.34 -6.31
N GLY A 231 4.96 6.85 -5.62
CA GLY A 231 5.04 8.22 -5.13
C GLY A 231 4.51 8.41 -3.71
N THR A 232 5.00 9.47 -3.07
CA THR A 232 4.61 9.84 -1.69
C THR A 232 4.40 11.35 -1.56
N GLN A 233 3.73 11.79 -0.49
CA GLN A 233 3.58 13.22 -0.17
C GLN A 233 4.69 13.74 0.75
N SER A 234 5.48 12.84 1.36
CA SER A 234 6.71 13.21 2.07
C SER A 234 7.89 12.97 1.13
N LEU A 235 8.51 14.04 0.70
CA LEU A 235 9.64 14.04 -0.23
C LEU A 235 10.94 14.20 0.55
N TYR A 236 12.02 13.55 0.08
CA TYR A 236 13.32 13.61 0.75
C TYR A 236 14.44 13.96 -0.22
N LEU A 237 15.34 14.81 0.26
CA LEU A 237 16.64 15.09 -0.35
C LEU A 237 17.75 14.64 0.60
N SER A 238 18.80 14.04 0.06
CA SER A 238 19.93 13.55 0.86
C SER A 238 21.25 13.61 0.07
N ARG A 239 22.36 13.74 0.80
CA ARG A 239 23.72 13.52 0.27
C ARG A 239 24.12 12.06 0.29
N VAL A 240 23.49 11.29 1.18
CA VAL A 240 23.80 9.89 1.45
C VAL A 240 22.76 9.01 0.75
N PRO A 241 23.12 7.81 0.30
CA PRO A 241 22.15 6.85 -0.24
C PRO A 241 20.94 6.66 0.70
N PHE A 242 19.73 6.67 0.15
CA PHE A 242 18.51 6.63 0.94
C PHE A 242 18.37 5.35 1.77
N GLU A 243 18.87 4.22 1.26
CA GLU A 243 18.89 2.94 1.98
C GLU A 243 19.69 3.02 3.28
N LYS A 244 20.84 3.70 3.25
CA LYS A 244 21.67 3.93 4.45
C LYS A 244 20.95 4.79 5.51
N LEU A 245 19.97 5.57 5.09
CA LEU A 245 19.09 6.35 5.96
C LEU A 245 17.86 5.54 6.42
N GLY A 246 17.75 4.26 6.04
CA GLY A 246 16.63 3.40 6.37
C GLY A 246 15.35 3.70 5.57
N LEU A 247 15.50 4.34 4.41
CA LEU A 247 14.44 4.49 3.42
C LEU A 247 14.63 3.37 2.39
N PRO A 248 13.69 2.43 2.26
CA PRO A 248 13.86 1.27 1.40
C PRO A 248 13.90 1.67 -0.07
N GLU A 249 14.68 0.95 -0.87
CA GLU A 249 14.64 1.08 -2.31
C GLU A 249 13.36 0.44 -2.85
N LEU A 250 12.45 1.26 -3.32
CA LEU A 250 11.17 0.85 -3.86
C LEU A 250 11.05 1.30 -5.32
N GLY A 251 10.57 0.40 -6.16
CA GLY A 251 10.31 0.72 -7.56
C GLY A 251 9.11 1.67 -7.74
N PRO A 252 8.81 2.06 -8.99
CA PRO A 252 7.74 3.01 -9.30
C PRO A 252 6.33 2.47 -9.02
N ASP A 253 6.18 1.16 -8.93
CA ASP A 253 4.89 0.55 -8.63
C ASP A 253 4.61 0.56 -7.14
N SER A 254 3.39 0.94 -6.75
CA SER A 254 2.94 0.82 -5.36
C SER A 254 2.77 -0.65 -4.94
N VAL A 255 2.88 -0.92 -3.64
CA VAL A 255 2.63 -2.27 -3.09
C VAL A 255 1.20 -2.75 -3.40
N PRO A 256 0.14 -1.93 -3.22
CA PRO A 256 -1.21 -2.33 -3.61
C PRO A 256 -1.36 -2.64 -5.11
N ALA A 257 -0.79 -1.83 -5.99
CA ALA A 257 -0.85 -2.06 -7.44
C ALA A 257 -0.19 -3.40 -7.83
N LYS A 258 0.93 -3.76 -7.22
CA LYS A 258 1.58 -5.07 -7.41
C LYS A 258 0.67 -6.21 -6.96
N THR A 259 0.08 -6.11 -5.78
CA THR A 259 -0.82 -7.11 -5.22
C THR A 259 -2.07 -7.29 -6.07
N LEU A 260 -2.71 -6.19 -6.50
CA LEU A 260 -3.88 -6.22 -7.37
C LEU A 260 -3.57 -6.87 -8.73
N ARG A 261 -2.40 -6.62 -9.31
CA ARG A 261 -1.97 -7.29 -10.57
C ARG A 261 -1.87 -8.80 -10.40
N TRP A 262 -1.28 -9.28 -9.30
CA TRP A 262 -1.19 -10.70 -8.97
C TRP A 262 -2.57 -11.30 -8.72
N GLN A 263 -3.41 -10.62 -7.96
CA GLN A 263 -4.77 -11.06 -7.66
C GLN A 263 -5.62 -11.16 -8.93
N ARG A 264 -5.58 -10.17 -9.84
CA ARG A 264 -6.28 -10.21 -11.12
C ARG A 264 -5.82 -11.40 -11.97
N ARG A 265 -4.51 -11.64 -12.07
CA ARG A 265 -3.97 -12.82 -12.76
C ARG A 265 -4.48 -14.12 -12.14
N LEU A 266 -4.42 -14.23 -10.82
CA LEU A 266 -4.90 -15.41 -10.12
C LEU A 266 -6.38 -15.68 -10.45
N TYR A 267 -7.25 -14.69 -10.35
CA TYR A 267 -8.67 -14.84 -10.69
C TYR A 267 -8.89 -15.21 -12.16
N GLN A 268 -8.14 -14.66 -13.08
CA GLN A 268 -8.21 -15.04 -14.49
C GLN A 268 -7.87 -16.53 -14.71
N TYR A 269 -6.86 -17.04 -14.00
CA TYR A 269 -6.51 -18.46 -14.07
C TYR A 269 -7.51 -19.36 -13.35
N PHE A 270 -8.17 -18.90 -12.30
CA PHE A 270 -9.22 -19.66 -11.59
C PHE A 270 -10.56 -19.68 -12.32
N ALA A 271 -10.86 -18.72 -13.17
CA ALA A 271 -12.08 -18.71 -13.95
C ALA A 271 -12.15 -19.91 -14.90
N LEU A 272 -11.05 -20.28 -15.53
CA LEU A 272 -11.01 -21.41 -16.45
C LEU A 272 -11.30 -22.77 -15.77
N PRO A 273 -10.66 -23.17 -14.66
CA PRO A 273 -11.01 -24.38 -13.92
C PRO A 273 -12.46 -24.38 -13.42
N ALA A 274 -12.96 -23.23 -12.97
CA ALA A 274 -14.36 -23.12 -12.51
C ALA A 274 -15.36 -23.38 -13.65
N LEU A 275 -15.14 -22.81 -14.84
CA LEU A 275 -15.94 -23.05 -16.02
C LEU A 275 -15.88 -24.51 -16.48
N LEU A 276 -14.69 -25.12 -16.45
CA LEU A 276 -14.54 -26.55 -16.75
C LEU A 276 -15.26 -27.41 -15.75
N TYR A 277 -15.21 -27.07 -14.47
CA TYR A 277 -15.97 -27.79 -13.43
C TYR A 277 -17.48 -27.70 -13.62
N VAL A 278 -18.01 -26.51 -13.89
CA VAL A 278 -19.44 -26.31 -14.21
C VAL A 278 -19.85 -27.12 -15.45
N GLY A 279 -19.04 -27.09 -16.50
CA GLY A 279 -19.26 -27.87 -17.71
C GLY A 279 -19.30 -29.38 -17.42
N LEU A 280 -18.34 -29.87 -16.61
CA LEU A 280 -18.29 -31.28 -16.20
C LEU A 280 -19.53 -31.69 -15.39
N VAL A 281 -19.94 -30.87 -14.43
CA VAL A 281 -21.15 -31.10 -13.64
C VAL A 281 -22.40 -31.18 -14.51
N GLN A 282 -22.51 -30.29 -15.52
CA GLN A 282 -23.66 -30.34 -16.46
C GLN A 282 -23.66 -31.62 -17.31
N VAL A 283 -22.50 -32.05 -17.80
CA VAL A 283 -22.37 -33.30 -18.55
C VAL A 283 -22.76 -34.51 -17.70
N ILE A 284 -22.27 -34.57 -16.45
CA ILE A 284 -22.62 -35.65 -15.49
C ILE A 284 -24.12 -35.67 -15.21
N ARG A 285 -24.72 -34.52 -14.90
CA ARG A 285 -26.17 -34.41 -14.66
C ARG A 285 -26.99 -34.84 -15.86
N LYS A 286 -26.56 -34.49 -17.07
CA LYS A 286 -27.26 -34.92 -18.30
C LYS A 286 -27.13 -36.42 -18.52
N SER A 287 -25.97 -37.01 -18.25
CA SER A 287 -25.73 -38.45 -18.33
C SER A 287 -26.60 -39.22 -17.32
N LEU A 288 -26.67 -38.78 -16.07
CA LEU A 288 -27.45 -39.40 -15.04
C LEU A 288 -28.96 -39.39 -15.37
N LYS A 289 -29.50 -38.27 -15.85
CA LYS A 289 -30.89 -38.18 -16.31
C LYS A 289 -31.18 -39.12 -17.47
N GLY A 290 -30.25 -39.33 -18.39
CA GLY A 290 -30.40 -40.30 -19.48
C GLY A 290 -30.51 -41.74 -18.95
N HIS A 291 -29.70 -42.11 -17.98
CA HIS A 291 -29.75 -43.43 -17.37
C HIS A 291 -31.03 -43.66 -16.55
N GLU A 292 -31.54 -42.66 -15.84
CA GLU A 292 -32.83 -42.74 -15.14
C GLU A 292 -34.00 -42.95 -16.10
N GLN A 293 -34.00 -42.30 -17.25
CA GLN A 293 -35.02 -42.48 -18.30
C GLN A 293 -34.97 -43.88 -18.93
N GLU A 294 -33.76 -44.36 -19.27
CA GLU A 294 -33.56 -45.72 -19.78
C GLU A 294 -34.01 -46.79 -18.76
N ALA A 295 -33.73 -46.58 -17.46
CA ALA A 295 -34.15 -47.48 -16.41
C ALA A 295 -35.69 -47.52 -16.28
N HIS A 296 -36.31 -46.35 -16.34
CA HIS A 296 -37.79 -46.24 -16.24
C HIS A 296 -38.51 -46.86 -17.48
N GLU A 297 -37.93 -46.72 -18.68
CA GLU A 297 -38.46 -47.39 -19.89
C GLU A 297 -38.34 -48.90 -19.79
N ARG A 298 -37.25 -49.47 -19.31
CA ARG A 298 -37.05 -50.90 -19.08
C ARG A 298 -38.04 -51.47 -18.05
N GLU A 299 -38.31 -50.72 -16.97
CA GLU A 299 -39.32 -51.15 -15.98
C GLU A 299 -40.72 -51.20 -16.61
N LYS A 300 -41.08 -50.25 -17.47
CA LYS A 300 -42.36 -50.28 -18.19
C LYS A 300 -42.46 -51.46 -19.16
N GLU A 301 -41.40 -51.78 -19.88
CA GLU A 301 -41.36 -52.90 -20.83
C GLU A 301 -41.46 -54.25 -20.08
N THR A 302 -40.78 -54.39 -18.94
CA THR A 302 -40.83 -55.61 -18.10
C THR A 302 -42.18 -55.78 -17.42
N GLY A 303 -42.80 -54.69 -16.95
CA GLY A 303 -44.15 -54.70 -16.37
C GLY A 303 -45.24 -55.06 -17.36
N LEU A 304 -45.09 -54.66 -18.64
CA LEU A 304 -46.02 -55.02 -19.74
C LEU A 304 -45.91 -56.49 -20.14
N ARG A 305 -44.72 -57.10 -20.05
CA ARG A 305 -44.49 -58.54 -20.32
C ARG A 305 -44.99 -59.46 -19.21
N ALA A 306 -45.14 -58.96 -18.01
CA ALA A 306 -45.67 -59.71 -16.87
C ALA A 306 -47.18 -59.73 -16.83
N GLN A 307 -47.90 -58.97 -17.69
CA GLN A 307 -49.35 -58.91 -17.78
C GLN A 307 -49.93 -59.69 -19.02
N LEU A 308 -49.08 -60.26 -19.84
CA LEU A 308 -49.38 -61.12 -20.97
C LEU A 308 -49.04 -62.57 -20.63
#